data_516dd99642fe7773a995113445f23957
#
_entry.id   516dd99642fe7773a995113445f23957
#
_cell.length_a   1.000
_cell.length_b   1.000
_cell.length_c   1.000
_cell.angle_alpha   90.00
_cell.angle_beta   90.00
_cell.angle_gamma   90.00
#
_symmetry.space_group_name_H-M   'P 1'
#
loop_
_entity.id
_entity.type
_entity.pdbx_description
1 polymer ?
#
loop_
_entity_poly.entity_id
_entity_poly.type
_entity_poly.pdbx_seq_one_letter_code
_entity_poly.pdbx_strand_id
1 'polypeptide(L)'
;MTVPAPITTPAPAASEITAGERQHAGRAQRALLLDLDGVLLDTRPVMQKAWRKVQEAHGITLPFTDYERHLGREFGDIMHRLGVADVDAVRRTYETESAAVAHLVLEFTGVVEVLHAFVSAGWRLGVVTSKDINRAAPLLAHLGCPFATVRTSAGPGRAKPAPDPILLALVDLRVDPAAAVYVGDMAVDQESAARAGVAYVHAGWGYGQPTSPAPEIVASPEELLQLLTSASPFVEGSLV
;
A
#
# COMPACT_ATOMS: atom_id res chain seq x y z
N MET A 1 33.62 -60.59 -8.41
CA MET A 1 33.19 -59.22 -7.94
C MET A 1 32.32 -58.63 -9.02
N THR A 2 30.99 -58.70 -8.84
CA THR A 2 30.01 -58.24 -9.81
C THR A 2 29.54 -56.85 -9.39
N VAL A 3 29.70 -55.89 -10.30
CA VAL A 3 29.30 -54.50 -10.09
C VAL A 3 27.77 -54.40 -10.32
N PRO A 4 26.96 -53.84 -9.41
CA PRO A 4 25.53 -53.67 -9.66
C PRO A 4 25.24 -52.55 -10.65
N ALA A 5 24.23 -52.74 -11.47
CA ALA A 5 23.73 -51.80 -12.47
C ALA A 5 23.09 -50.54 -11.84
N PRO A 6 23.12 -49.35 -12.52
CA PRO A 6 22.54 -48.14 -12.00
C PRO A 6 21.02 -48.16 -11.98
N ILE A 7 20.46 -47.73 -10.85
CA ILE A 7 19.02 -47.56 -10.65
C ILE A 7 18.57 -46.33 -11.42
N THR A 8 17.77 -46.48 -12.44
CA THR A 8 17.12 -45.42 -13.20
C THR A 8 15.85 -44.99 -12.44
N THR A 9 15.86 -43.79 -11.88
CA THR A 9 14.66 -43.14 -11.30
C THR A 9 13.79 -42.62 -12.45
N PRO A 10 12.48 -42.99 -12.52
CA PRO A 10 11.59 -42.44 -13.54
C PRO A 10 11.38 -40.94 -13.33
N ALA A 11 11.40 -40.17 -14.42
CA ALA A 11 11.05 -38.76 -14.43
C ALA A 11 9.61 -38.57 -13.95
N PRO A 12 9.31 -37.46 -13.19
CA PRO A 12 7.96 -37.16 -12.78
C PRO A 12 7.07 -36.91 -14.01
N ALA A 13 5.90 -37.54 -14.04
CA ALA A 13 4.88 -37.36 -15.06
C ALA A 13 4.49 -35.87 -15.11
N ALA A 14 4.45 -35.29 -16.31
CA ALA A 14 3.93 -33.95 -16.54
C ALA A 14 2.46 -33.92 -16.06
N SER A 15 2.20 -33.12 -15.01
CA SER A 15 0.83 -32.86 -14.55
C SER A 15 0.07 -32.18 -15.68
N GLU A 16 -1.02 -32.78 -16.12
CA GLU A 16 -1.95 -32.17 -17.08
C GLU A 16 -2.53 -30.88 -16.46
N ILE A 17 -2.12 -29.74 -16.99
CA ILE A 17 -2.69 -28.44 -16.66
C ILE A 17 -4.15 -28.45 -17.16
N THR A 18 -5.10 -28.29 -16.24
CA THR A 18 -6.52 -28.34 -16.56
C THR A 18 -6.94 -27.20 -17.50
N ALA A 19 -8.04 -27.37 -18.24
CA ALA A 19 -8.54 -26.36 -19.18
C ALA A 19 -8.86 -25.02 -18.50
N GLY A 20 -9.21 -25.03 -17.22
CA GLY A 20 -9.43 -23.83 -16.41
C GLY A 20 -8.14 -23.03 -16.14
N GLU A 21 -7.01 -23.69 -15.95
CA GLU A 21 -5.72 -23.04 -15.76
C GLU A 21 -5.19 -22.41 -17.06
N ARG A 22 -5.56 -22.98 -18.22
CA ARG A 22 -5.21 -22.41 -19.55
C ARG A 22 -6.01 -21.15 -19.90
N GLN A 23 -7.24 -20.99 -19.41
CA GLN A 23 -8.04 -19.78 -19.66
C GLN A 23 -7.55 -18.56 -18.87
N HIS A 24 -6.86 -18.76 -17.74
CA HIS A 24 -6.25 -17.67 -16.95
C HIS A 24 -4.85 -17.28 -17.44
N ALA A 25 -4.18 -18.10 -18.22
CA ALA A 25 -2.82 -17.87 -18.72
C ALA A 25 -2.74 -16.83 -19.87
N GLY A 26 -3.86 -16.30 -20.36
CA GLY A 26 -3.91 -15.39 -21.51
C GLY A 26 -4.13 -13.91 -21.18
N ARG A 27 -4.47 -13.57 -19.93
CA ARG A 27 -4.66 -12.18 -19.51
C ARG A 27 -3.50 -11.75 -18.62
N ALA A 28 -2.73 -10.76 -19.06
CA ALA A 28 -1.67 -10.20 -18.24
C ALA A 28 -2.23 -9.88 -16.84
N GLN A 29 -1.60 -10.45 -15.80
CA GLN A 29 -2.06 -10.28 -14.43
C GLN A 29 -1.86 -8.83 -14.00
N ARG A 30 -2.91 -8.16 -13.54
CA ARG A 30 -2.87 -6.76 -13.10
C ARG A 30 -2.84 -6.66 -11.58
N ALA A 31 -2.13 -5.67 -11.06
CA ALA A 31 -2.07 -5.39 -9.63
C ALA A 31 -2.62 -3.99 -9.31
N LEU A 32 -3.40 -3.93 -8.24
CA LEU A 32 -3.78 -2.68 -7.60
C LEU A 32 -3.08 -2.62 -6.25
N LEU A 33 -2.12 -1.70 -6.13
CA LEU A 33 -1.43 -1.40 -4.88
C LEU A 33 -2.08 -0.16 -4.25
N LEU A 34 -2.31 -0.19 -2.94
CA LEU A 34 -3.00 0.89 -2.23
C LEU A 34 -2.22 1.29 -0.98
N ASP A 35 -2.18 2.59 -0.68
CA ASP A 35 -1.82 3.01 0.68
C ASP A 35 -2.95 2.65 1.66
N LEU A 36 -2.66 2.70 2.93
CA LEU A 36 -3.62 2.38 4.00
C LEU A 36 -4.30 3.63 4.53
N ASP A 37 -3.49 4.54 5.09
CA ASP A 37 -3.96 5.73 5.78
C ASP A 37 -4.37 6.81 4.76
N GLY A 38 -5.62 7.25 4.78
CA GLY A 38 -6.12 8.23 3.81
C GLY A 38 -6.61 7.63 2.49
N VAL A 39 -6.40 6.35 2.26
CA VAL A 39 -6.86 5.63 1.05
C VAL A 39 -7.89 4.56 1.39
N LEU A 40 -7.52 3.60 2.22
CA LEU A 40 -8.41 2.52 2.67
C LEU A 40 -9.18 2.92 3.92
N LEU A 41 -8.50 3.60 4.85
CA LEU A 41 -9.01 3.92 6.18
C LEU A 41 -8.82 5.38 6.53
N ASP A 42 -9.86 6.00 7.11
CA ASP A 42 -9.73 7.29 7.80
C ASP A 42 -9.16 7.07 9.20
N THR A 43 -7.87 7.21 9.30
CA THR A 43 -7.10 7.11 10.56
C THR A 43 -6.77 8.47 11.16
N ARG A 44 -7.13 9.58 10.51
CA ARG A 44 -6.87 10.96 10.98
C ARG A 44 -7.38 11.22 12.39
N PRO A 45 -8.59 10.79 12.80
CA PRO A 45 -9.08 10.99 14.17
C PRO A 45 -8.20 10.31 15.22
N VAL A 46 -7.67 9.12 14.91
CA VAL A 46 -6.72 8.39 15.78
C VAL A 46 -5.40 9.14 15.88
N MET A 47 -4.86 9.57 14.73
CA MET A 47 -3.59 10.32 14.68
C MET A 47 -3.66 11.62 15.47
N GLN A 48 -4.75 12.38 15.35
CA GLN A 48 -4.97 13.63 16.08
C GLN A 48 -4.99 13.42 17.59
N LYS A 49 -5.70 12.38 18.06
CA LYS A 49 -5.79 12.08 19.49
C LYS A 49 -4.44 11.62 20.04
N ALA A 50 -3.76 10.73 19.32
CA ALA A 50 -2.44 10.26 19.73
C ALA A 50 -1.41 11.40 19.75
N TRP A 51 -1.42 12.29 18.76
CA TRP A 51 -0.53 13.45 18.72
C TRP A 51 -0.75 14.39 19.89
N ARG A 52 -2.00 14.66 20.27
CA ARG A 52 -2.32 15.45 21.46
C ARG A 52 -1.69 14.85 22.72
N LYS A 53 -1.75 13.51 22.87
CA LYS A 53 -1.12 12.82 24.01
C LYS A 53 0.41 12.92 23.99
N VAL A 54 1.00 12.87 22.80
CA VAL A 54 2.43 13.14 22.62
C VAL A 54 2.79 14.56 23.06
N GLN A 55 2.01 15.57 22.64
CA GLN A 55 2.20 16.95 23.04
C GLN A 55 2.17 17.10 24.58
N GLU A 56 1.16 16.51 25.22
CA GLU A 56 0.97 16.55 26.67
C GLU A 56 2.15 15.86 27.42
N ALA A 57 2.56 14.68 26.96
CA ALA A 57 3.56 13.86 27.64
C ALA A 57 5.01 14.35 27.45
N HIS A 58 5.32 14.97 26.32
CA HIS A 58 6.68 15.34 25.94
C HIS A 58 6.90 16.87 25.85
N GLY A 59 5.90 17.68 26.19
CA GLY A 59 6.00 19.14 26.12
C GLY A 59 6.19 19.67 24.69
N ILE A 60 5.74 18.91 23.69
CA ILE A 60 5.83 19.31 22.28
C ILE A 60 4.72 20.32 21.97
N THR A 61 5.09 21.48 21.42
CA THR A 61 4.14 22.56 21.09
C THR A 61 3.72 22.57 19.62
N LEU A 62 4.33 21.71 18.78
CA LEU A 62 4.03 21.61 17.35
C LEU A 62 2.57 21.17 17.12
N PRO A 63 1.75 21.93 16.38
CA PRO A 63 0.37 21.56 16.11
C PRO A 63 0.29 20.31 15.23
N PHE A 64 -0.85 19.62 15.28
CA PHE A 64 -1.07 18.41 14.46
C PHE A 64 -0.89 18.70 12.97
N THR A 65 -1.22 19.88 12.49
CA THR A 65 -1.05 20.28 11.08
C THR A 65 0.41 20.20 10.61
N ASP A 66 1.38 20.39 11.49
CA ASP A 66 2.80 20.26 11.13
C ASP A 66 3.19 18.78 11.00
N TYR A 67 2.66 17.92 11.87
CA TYR A 67 2.79 16.47 11.73
C TYR A 67 2.10 15.96 10.45
N GLU A 68 0.87 16.43 10.21
CA GLU A 68 0.01 16.02 9.09
C GLU A 68 0.65 16.27 7.72
N ARG A 69 1.39 17.38 7.55
CA ARG A 69 2.11 17.69 6.29
C ARG A 69 3.14 16.64 5.87
N HIS A 70 3.55 15.80 6.80
CA HIS A 70 4.55 14.77 6.57
C HIS A 70 3.98 13.35 6.54
N LEU A 71 2.64 13.19 6.59
CA LEU A 71 2.00 11.89 6.49
C LEU A 71 2.46 11.11 5.25
N GLY A 72 2.30 9.80 5.27
CA GLY A 72 2.80 8.91 4.25
C GLY A 72 4.28 8.52 4.41
N ARG A 73 5.06 9.26 5.22
CA ARG A 73 6.46 8.95 5.57
C ARG A 73 6.56 7.99 6.75
N GLU A 74 7.72 7.39 6.93
CA GLU A 74 8.04 6.63 8.13
C GLU A 74 8.07 7.56 9.35
N PHE A 75 7.61 7.06 10.52
CA PHE A 75 7.44 7.87 11.73
C PHE A 75 8.72 8.57 12.17
N GLY A 76 9.87 7.90 12.12
CA GLY A 76 11.16 8.50 12.47
C GLY A 76 11.56 9.62 11.52
N ASP A 77 11.32 9.50 10.20
CA ASP A 77 11.54 10.58 9.24
C ASP A 77 10.66 11.80 9.57
N ILE A 78 9.40 11.58 9.92
CA ILE A 78 8.50 12.65 10.37
C ILE A 78 9.08 13.36 11.61
N MET A 79 9.47 12.60 12.63
CA MET A 79 9.99 13.15 13.87
C MET A 79 11.28 13.96 13.65
N HIS A 80 12.19 13.45 12.82
CA HIS A 80 13.41 14.18 12.45
C HIS A 80 13.10 15.52 11.75
N ARG A 81 12.13 15.53 10.83
CA ARG A 81 11.71 16.76 10.12
C ARG A 81 11.07 17.78 11.06
N LEU A 82 10.41 17.30 12.10
CA LEU A 82 9.81 18.13 13.13
C LEU A 82 10.80 18.57 14.20
N GLY A 83 12.07 18.11 14.14
CA GLY A 83 13.10 18.46 15.12
C GLY A 83 12.90 17.82 16.49
N VAL A 84 12.19 16.69 16.54
CA VAL A 84 11.96 15.93 17.79
C VAL A 84 13.22 15.17 18.16
N ALA A 85 13.73 15.40 19.37
CA ALA A 85 15.01 14.86 19.83
C ALA A 85 14.91 13.37 20.26
N ASP A 86 13.90 13.02 21.09
CA ASP A 86 13.70 11.66 21.57
C ASP A 86 12.61 10.94 20.78
N VAL A 87 12.99 10.50 19.57
CA VAL A 87 12.07 9.85 18.63
C VAL A 87 11.48 8.57 19.23
N ASP A 88 12.26 7.79 19.97
CA ASP A 88 11.82 6.50 20.50
C ASP A 88 10.81 6.65 21.64
N ALA A 89 11.00 7.62 22.54
CA ALA A 89 10.03 7.90 23.59
C ALA A 89 8.72 8.44 23.01
N VAL A 90 8.79 9.35 22.03
CA VAL A 90 7.62 9.88 21.34
C VAL A 90 6.90 8.79 20.57
N ARG A 91 7.61 7.89 19.90
CA ARG A 91 7.05 6.72 19.19
C ARG A 91 6.24 5.84 20.15
N ARG A 92 6.83 5.46 21.28
CA ARG A 92 6.14 4.61 22.29
C ARG A 92 4.83 5.25 22.76
N THR A 93 4.85 6.52 23.08
CA THR A 93 3.64 7.24 23.49
C THR A 93 2.62 7.26 22.36
N TYR A 94 3.03 7.64 21.16
CA TYR A 94 2.15 7.70 20.00
C TYR A 94 1.50 6.35 19.67
N GLU A 95 2.25 5.27 19.72
CA GLU A 95 1.76 3.91 19.43
C GLU A 95 0.79 3.44 20.49
N THR A 96 1.11 3.64 21.78
CA THR A 96 0.23 3.29 22.91
C THR A 96 -1.09 4.04 22.81
N GLU A 97 -1.05 5.35 22.60
CA GLU A 97 -2.25 6.18 22.54
C GLU A 97 -3.06 5.92 21.24
N SER A 98 -2.40 5.63 20.13
CA SER A 98 -3.08 5.21 18.90
C SER A 98 -3.82 3.90 19.08
N ALA A 99 -3.21 2.93 19.76
CA ALA A 99 -3.84 1.63 20.05
C ALA A 99 -5.06 1.78 20.95
N ALA A 100 -4.99 2.65 21.96
CA ALA A 100 -6.11 2.89 22.90
C ALA A 100 -7.35 3.45 22.20
N VAL A 101 -7.19 4.15 21.08
CA VAL A 101 -8.31 4.78 20.35
C VAL A 101 -8.51 4.19 18.95
N ALA A 102 -7.95 2.99 18.67
CA ALA A 102 -8.03 2.34 17.36
C ALA A 102 -9.47 2.08 16.88
N HIS A 103 -10.43 1.98 17.81
CA HIS A 103 -11.87 1.85 17.51
C HIS A 103 -12.48 3.07 16.78
N LEU A 104 -11.75 4.16 16.66
CA LEU A 104 -12.17 5.37 15.91
C LEU A 104 -11.78 5.33 14.43
N VAL A 105 -11.03 4.31 14.02
CA VAL A 105 -10.71 4.11 12.60
C VAL A 105 -11.99 3.72 11.86
N LEU A 106 -12.24 4.39 10.76
CA LEU A 106 -13.38 4.09 9.87
C LEU A 106 -12.82 3.79 8.47
N GLU A 107 -13.49 2.92 7.74
CA GLU A 107 -13.26 2.76 6.31
C GLU A 107 -13.87 3.94 5.54
N PHE A 108 -13.24 4.34 4.45
CA PHE A 108 -13.88 5.27 3.53
C PHE A 108 -15.05 4.57 2.84
N THR A 109 -16.16 5.30 2.66
CA THR A 109 -17.38 4.78 2.03
C THR A 109 -17.07 4.17 0.66
N GLY A 110 -17.58 2.97 0.42
CA GLY A 110 -17.42 2.25 -0.85
C GLY A 110 -16.09 1.51 -1.05
N VAL A 111 -15.11 1.67 -0.16
CA VAL A 111 -13.79 1.03 -0.31
C VAL A 111 -13.90 -0.49 -0.36
N VAL A 112 -14.61 -1.10 0.57
CA VAL A 112 -14.69 -2.57 0.67
C VAL A 112 -15.37 -3.17 -0.57
N GLU A 113 -16.48 -2.57 -1.00
CA GLU A 113 -17.21 -2.99 -2.19
C GLU A 113 -16.35 -2.90 -3.46
N VAL A 114 -15.62 -1.80 -3.59
CA VAL A 114 -14.72 -1.55 -4.73
C VAL A 114 -13.55 -2.54 -4.73
N LEU A 115 -12.95 -2.85 -3.59
CA LEU A 115 -11.89 -3.85 -3.50
C LEU A 115 -12.38 -5.23 -3.92
N HIS A 116 -13.58 -5.65 -3.48
CA HIS A 116 -14.18 -6.92 -3.91
C HIS A 116 -14.48 -6.93 -5.42
N ALA A 117 -14.92 -5.81 -5.98
CA ALA A 117 -15.14 -5.68 -7.42
C ALA A 117 -13.83 -5.84 -8.21
N PHE A 118 -12.71 -5.25 -7.76
CA PHE A 118 -11.39 -5.44 -8.37
C PHE A 118 -10.94 -6.90 -8.32
N VAL A 119 -11.10 -7.58 -7.17
CA VAL A 119 -10.80 -9.01 -7.06
C VAL A 119 -11.63 -9.83 -8.05
N SER A 120 -12.94 -9.54 -8.14
CA SER A 120 -13.84 -10.21 -9.08
C SER A 120 -13.47 -9.95 -10.55
N ALA A 121 -12.89 -8.78 -10.84
CA ALA A 121 -12.35 -8.43 -12.15
C ALA A 121 -10.96 -9.02 -12.44
N GLY A 122 -10.40 -9.83 -11.51
CA GLY A 122 -9.13 -10.52 -11.66
C GLY A 122 -7.89 -9.69 -11.32
N TRP A 123 -8.05 -8.57 -10.60
CA TRP A 123 -6.91 -7.81 -10.08
C TRP A 123 -6.35 -8.46 -8.81
N ARG A 124 -5.05 -8.40 -8.64
CA ARG A 124 -4.39 -8.75 -7.37
C ARG A 124 -4.24 -7.50 -6.52
N LEU A 125 -4.69 -7.58 -5.27
CA LEU A 125 -4.60 -6.48 -4.34
C LEU A 125 -3.33 -6.57 -3.50
N GLY A 126 -2.66 -5.44 -3.31
CA GLY A 126 -1.55 -5.28 -2.39
C GLY A 126 -1.65 -3.97 -1.60
N VAL A 127 -1.12 -3.98 -0.39
CA VAL A 127 -1.02 -2.78 0.44
C VAL A 127 0.44 -2.38 0.58
N VAL A 128 0.70 -1.08 0.40
CA VAL A 128 2.03 -0.48 0.60
C VAL A 128 1.87 0.73 1.52
N THR A 129 2.25 0.59 2.77
CA THR A 129 2.04 1.60 3.81
C THR A 129 3.30 1.90 4.61
N SER A 130 3.42 3.10 5.14
CA SER A 130 4.48 3.50 6.07
C SER A 130 4.15 3.16 7.54
N LYS A 131 2.96 2.62 7.80
CA LYS A 131 2.56 2.12 9.12
C LYS A 131 3.28 0.80 9.41
N ASP A 132 3.72 0.62 10.67
CA ASP A 132 4.27 -0.65 11.14
C ASP A 132 3.27 -1.80 10.99
N ILE A 133 3.78 -3.01 10.74
CA ILE A 133 2.94 -4.19 10.46
C ILE A 133 2.04 -4.56 11.65
N ASN A 134 2.52 -4.42 12.89
CA ASN A 134 1.73 -4.76 14.07
C ASN A 134 0.51 -3.84 14.23
N ARG A 135 0.60 -2.63 13.69
CA ARG A 135 -0.48 -1.64 13.67
C ARG A 135 -1.34 -1.75 12.41
N ALA A 136 -0.76 -2.13 11.27
CA ALA A 136 -1.49 -2.28 10.00
C ALA A 136 -2.32 -3.57 9.94
N ALA A 137 -1.76 -4.70 10.41
CA ALA A 137 -2.39 -6.00 10.27
C ALA A 137 -3.80 -6.10 10.89
N PRO A 138 -4.07 -5.62 12.12
CA PRO A 138 -5.43 -5.64 12.68
C PRO A 138 -6.42 -4.82 11.88
N LEU A 139 -5.99 -3.67 11.34
CA LEU A 139 -6.84 -2.79 10.52
C LEU A 139 -7.19 -3.45 9.18
N LEU A 140 -6.21 -4.08 8.53
CA LEU A 140 -6.42 -4.81 7.28
C LEU A 140 -7.30 -6.04 7.47
N ALA A 141 -7.16 -6.75 8.60
CA ALA A 141 -8.03 -7.87 8.94
C ALA A 141 -9.49 -7.44 9.10
N HIS A 142 -9.73 -6.23 9.63
CA HIS A 142 -11.09 -5.66 9.76
C HIS A 142 -11.77 -5.42 8.41
N LEU A 143 -11.01 -5.02 7.38
CA LEU A 143 -11.55 -4.82 6.03
C LEU A 143 -12.02 -6.13 5.36
N GLY A 144 -11.56 -7.29 5.81
CA GLY A 144 -11.99 -8.60 5.27
C GLY A 144 -11.63 -8.83 3.79
N CYS A 145 -10.76 -8.01 3.21
CA CYS A 145 -10.37 -8.11 1.81
C CYS A 145 -9.13 -9.00 1.61
N PRO A 146 -9.05 -9.77 0.50
CA PRO A 146 -7.95 -10.70 0.26
C PRO A 146 -6.72 -9.99 -0.32
N PHE A 147 -5.99 -9.25 0.51
CA PHE A 147 -4.71 -8.68 0.10
C PHE A 147 -3.66 -9.77 -0.08
N ALA A 148 -3.12 -9.89 -1.29
CA ALA A 148 -2.13 -10.91 -1.62
C ALA A 148 -0.70 -10.53 -1.13
N THR A 149 -0.47 -9.26 -0.83
CA THR A 149 0.76 -8.78 -0.19
C THR A 149 0.49 -7.54 0.67
N VAL A 150 1.26 -7.38 1.74
CA VAL A 150 1.31 -6.18 2.57
C VAL A 150 2.77 -5.80 2.77
N ARG A 151 3.16 -4.64 2.27
CA ARG A 151 4.51 -4.10 2.46
C ARG A 151 4.45 -2.87 3.35
N THR A 152 5.16 -2.95 4.43
CA THR A 152 5.30 -1.87 5.41
C THR A 152 6.72 -1.29 5.34
N SER A 153 6.96 -0.15 5.97
CA SER A 153 8.31 0.40 6.11
C SER A 153 9.15 -0.52 6.98
N ALA A 154 9.89 -1.41 6.35
CA ALA A 154 10.80 -2.32 7.03
C ALA A 154 12.25 -1.88 6.80
N GLY A 155 12.78 -1.09 7.71
CA GLY A 155 14.18 -0.75 7.75
C GLY A 155 14.54 0.67 7.28
N PRO A 156 15.67 1.18 7.74
CA PRO A 156 16.11 2.55 7.50
C PRO A 156 16.39 2.82 6.01
N GLY A 157 15.90 3.95 5.53
CA GLY A 157 16.21 4.50 4.21
C GLY A 157 15.46 3.90 3.02
N ARG A 158 14.53 2.95 3.28
CA ARG A 158 13.78 2.26 2.22
C ARG A 158 12.25 2.38 2.38
N ALA A 159 11.81 3.42 3.05
CA ALA A 159 10.41 3.81 3.13
C ALA A 159 10.04 4.81 2.03
N LYS A 160 8.73 5.01 1.77
CA LYS A 160 8.26 6.08 0.88
C LYS A 160 8.93 7.43 1.25
N PRO A 161 9.45 8.17 0.30
CA PRO A 161 9.28 8.10 -1.16
C PRO A 161 10.27 7.18 -1.92
N ALA A 162 11.01 6.28 -1.25
CA ALA A 162 11.79 5.27 -1.97
C ALA A 162 10.84 4.30 -2.71
N PRO A 163 11.25 3.76 -3.86
CA PRO A 163 10.42 2.84 -4.64
C PRO A 163 10.34 1.43 -4.04
N ASP A 164 11.23 1.12 -3.09
CA ASP A 164 11.46 -0.23 -2.59
C ASP A 164 10.19 -0.95 -2.11
N PRO A 165 9.27 -0.34 -1.31
CA PRO A 165 8.08 -1.04 -0.86
C PRO A 165 7.13 -1.42 -2.01
N ILE A 166 7.01 -0.56 -3.03
CA ILE A 166 6.22 -0.82 -4.23
C ILE A 166 6.85 -1.95 -5.04
N LEU A 167 8.16 -1.87 -5.32
CA LEU A 167 8.87 -2.90 -6.07
C LEU A 167 8.82 -4.26 -5.38
N LEU A 168 8.96 -4.31 -4.06
CA LEU A 168 8.82 -5.55 -3.29
C LEU A 168 7.40 -6.11 -3.36
N ALA A 169 6.38 -5.26 -3.33
CA ALA A 169 4.99 -5.70 -3.51
C ALA A 169 4.78 -6.32 -4.91
N LEU A 170 5.34 -5.73 -5.95
CA LEU A 170 5.26 -6.27 -7.31
C LEU A 170 5.97 -7.62 -7.44
N VAL A 171 7.12 -7.81 -6.78
CA VAL A 171 7.80 -9.11 -6.73
C VAL A 171 6.91 -10.17 -6.08
N ASP A 172 6.28 -9.88 -4.93
CA ASP A 172 5.35 -10.81 -4.28
C ASP A 172 4.18 -11.17 -5.20
N LEU A 173 3.65 -10.18 -5.88
CA LEU A 173 2.53 -10.35 -6.79
C LEU A 173 2.92 -10.96 -8.14
N ARG A 174 4.21 -11.01 -8.46
CA ARG A 174 4.72 -11.44 -9.77
C ARG A 174 4.08 -10.65 -10.92
N VAL A 175 4.01 -9.33 -10.76
CA VAL A 175 3.42 -8.41 -11.73
C VAL A 175 4.47 -7.38 -12.13
N ASP A 176 4.54 -7.09 -13.41
CA ASP A 176 5.42 -6.04 -13.92
C ASP A 176 4.90 -4.63 -13.56
N PRO A 177 5.77 -3.64 -13.37
CA PRO A 177 5.37 -2.26 -13.09
C PRO A 177 4.33 -1.70 -14.06
N ALA A 178 4.47 -2.00 -15.36
CA ALA A 178 3.53 -1.56 -16.41
C ALA A 178 2.11 -2.15 -16.29
N ALA A 179 1.95 -3.25 -15.54
CA ALA A 179 0.65 -3.89 -15.31
C ALA A 179 0.09 -3.58 -13.91
N ALA A 180 0.67 -2.61 -13.20
CA ALA A 180 0.28 -2.21 -11.87
C ALA A 180 -0.14 -0.75 -11.81
N VAL A 181 -1.04 -0.45 -10.87
CA VAL A 181 -1.43 0.90 -10.47
C VAL A 181 -1.21 1.04 -8.97
N TYR A 182 -0.63 2.15 -8.54
CA TYR A 182 -0.54 2.52 -7.13
C TYR A 182 -1.51 3.66 -6.83
N VAL A 183 -2.31 3.50 -5.79
CA VAL A 183 -3.27 4.51 -5.30
C VAL A 183 -2.77 5.02 -3.96
N GLY A 184 -2.58 6.31 -3.87
CA GLY A 184 -2.14 7.00 -2.66
C GLY A 184 -2.79 8.38 -2.56
N ASP A 185 -2.66 9.03 -1.41
CA ASP A 185 -3.23 10.36 -1.17
C ASP A 185 -2.18 11.42 -0.83
N MET A 186 -0.90 11.02 -0.71
CA MET A 186 0.17 11.92 -0.31
C MET A 186 1.21 12.11 -1.42
N ALA A 187 1.88 13.27 -1.41
CA ALA A 187 2.98 13.56 -2.35
C ALA A 187 4.09 12.49 -2.37
N VAL A 188 4.37 11.86 -1.21
CA VAL A 188 5.37 10.77 -1.12
C VAL A 188 4.93 9.49 -1.81
N ASP A 189 3.62 9.27 -1.95
CA ASP A 189 3.06 8.14 -2.69
C ASP A 189 3.29 8.32 -4.19
N GLN A 190 2.96 9.51 -4.69
CA GLN A 190 3.20 9.89 -6.08
C GLN A 190 4.68 9.77 -6.44
N GLU A 191 5.58 10.27 -5.58
CA GLU A 191 7.02 10.19 -5.79
C GLU A 191 7.52 8.75 -5.75
N SER A 192 7.01 7.91 -4.83
CA SER A 192 7.37 6.50 -4.72
C SER A 192 6.93 5.71 -5.95
N ALA A 193 5.71 5.95 -6.46
CA ALA A 193 5.19 5.33 -7.67
C ALA A 193 6.01 5.72 -8.90
N ALA A 194 6.30 7.01 -9.07
CA ALA A 194 7.12 7.51 -10.18
C ALA A 194 8.52 6.86 -10.20
N ARG A 195 9.18 6.75 -9.04
CA ARG A 195 10.47 6.09 -8.90
C ARG A 195 10.42 4.58 -9.15
N ALA A 196 9.28 3.95 -8.87
CA ALA A 196 9.06 2.53 -9.14
C ALA A 196 8.68 2.24 -10.60
N GLY A 197 8.39 3.27 -11.41
CA GLY A 197 7.88 3.10 -12.78
C GLY A 197 6.45 2.55 -12.83
N VAL A 198 5.65 2.83 -11.80
CA VAL A 198 4.25 2.38 -11.66
C VAL A 198 3.31 3.55 -11.91
N ALA A 199 2.23 3.31 -12.65
CA ALA A 199 1.16 4.28 -12.83
C ALA A 199 0.56 4.68 -11.47
N TYR A 200 0.30 5.98 -11.28
CA TYR A 200 -0.23 6.52 -10.03
C TYR A 200 -1.60 7.15 -10.24
N VAL A 201 -2.51 6.86 -9.31
CA VAL A 201 -3.81 7.53 -9.19
C VAL A 201 -3.90 8.16 -7.82
N HIS A 202 -4.26 9.44 -7.76
CA HIS A 202 -4.41 10.17 -6.51
C HIS A 202 -5.82 9.99 -5.95
N ALA A 203 -5.90 9.52 -4.71
CA ALA A 203 -7.15 9.40 -3.95
C ALA A 203 -7.58 10.78 -3.43
N GLY A 204 -8.44 11.47 -4.17
CA GLY A 204 -8.91 12.82 -3.84
C GLY A 204 -9.79 12.90 -2.59
N TRP A 205 -10.21 11.75 -2.05
CA TRP A 205 -10.92 11.66 -0.76
C TRP A 205 -9.99 11.61 0.46
N GLY A 206 -8.66 11.49 0.24
CA GLY A 206 -7.65 11.37 1.28
C GLY A 206 -7.26 12.68 1.94
N TYR A 207 -6.04 12.75 2.48
CA TYR A 207 -5.59 13.84 3.33
C TYR A 207 -4.75 14.88 2.59
N GLY A 208 -4.00 14.46 1.58
CA GLY A 208 -3.01 15.28 0.90
C GLY A 208 -3.48 15.87 -0.42
N GLN A 209 -2.54 16.53 -1.05
CA GLN A 209 -2.71 17.08 -2.40
C GLN A 209 -1.62 16.52 -3.30
N PRO A 210 -1.92 16.27 -4.58
CA PRO A 210 -0.92 15.81 -5.54
C PRO A 210 0.10 16.92 -5.82
N THR A 211 1.27 16.51 -6.28
CA THR A 211 2.32 17.42 -6.74
C THR A 211 2.35 17.55 -8.26
N SER A 212 3.11 18.49 -8.80
CA SER A 212 3.34 18.60 -10.24
C SER A 212 4.38 17.56 -10.72
N PRO A 213 4.20 16.91 -11.90
CA PRO A 213 3.02 17.03 -12.76
C PRO A 213 1.79 16.43 -12.11
N ALA A 214 0.61 16.98 -12.39
CA ALA A 214 -0.63 16.51 -11.81
C ALA A 214 -0.94 15.08 -12.29
N PRO A 215 -1.18 14.13 -11.38
CA PRO A 215 -1.58 12.77 -11.72
C PRO A 215 -3.06 12.71 -12.09
N GLU A 216 -3.54 11.53 -12.47
CA GLU A 216 -4.98 11.24 -12.48
C GLU A 216 -5.51 11.32 -11.05
N ILE A 217 -6.61 12.05 -10.85
CA ILE A 217 -7.26 12.26 -9.54
C ILE A 217 -8.67 11.71 -9.63
N VAL A 218 -9.05 10.89 -8.67
CA VAL A 218 -10.42 10.38 -8.53
C VAL A 218 -11.01 10.84 -7.20
N ALA A 219 -12.28 11.25 -7.21
CA ALA A 219 -12.92 11.83 -6.04
C ALA A 219 -13.52 10.76 -5.10
N SER A 220 -13.67 9.51 -5.56
CA SER A 220 -14.22 8.43 -4.76
C SER A 220 -13.66 7.06 -5.15
N PRO A 221 -13.80 6.03 -4.29
CA PRO A 221 -13.47 4.65 -4.64
C PRO A 221 -14.23 4.14 -5.87
N GLU A 222 -15.49 4.54 -6.06
CA GLU A 222 -16.29 4.16 -7.22
C GLU A 222 -15.73 4.74 -8.51
N GLU A 223 -15.26 5.98 -8.51
CA GLU A 223 -14.58 6.58 -9.68
C GLU A 223 -13.28 5.83 -10.00
N LEU A 224 -12.53 5.39 -8.98
CA LEU A 224 -11.35 4.55 -9.19
C LEU A 224 -11.71 3.25 -9.92
N LEU A 225 -12.78 2.59 -9.49
CA LEU A 225 -13.26 1.37 -10.13
C LEU A 225 -13.66 1.65 -11.60
N GLN A 226 -14.42 2.72 -11.84
CA GLN A 226 -14.83 3.11 -13.19
C GLN A 226 -13.61 3.40 -14.08
N LEU A 227 -12.64 4.17 -13.58
CA LEU A 227 -11.43 4.53 -14.31
C LEU A 227 -10.64 3.28 -14.75
N LEU A 228 -10.45 2.31 -13.85
CA LEU A 228 -9.56 1.18 -14.10
C LEU A 228 -10.27 -0.04 -14.73
N THR A 229 -11.59 -0.07 -14.77
CA THR A 229 -12.38 -1.17 -15.36
C THR A 229 -13.12 -0.80 -16.63
N SER A 230 -13.40 0.49 -16.89
CA SER A 230 -13.93 0.92 -18.19
C SER A 230 -12.92 0.55 -19.27
N ALA A 231 -13.42 -0.10 -20.34
CA ALA A 231 -12.64 -0.67 -21.43
C ALA A 231 -12.01 0.39 -22.33
N SER A 232 -11.06 1.15 -21.80
CA SER A 232 -10.02 1.76 -22.64
C SER A 232 -8.74 1.03 -22.28
N PRO A 233 -7.99 0.51 -23.26
CA PRO A 233 -6.66 0.01 -22.97
C PRO A 233 -5.91 1.20 -22.35
N PHE A 234 -5.33 1.00 -21.16
CA PHE A 234 -4.19 1.83 -20.76
C PHE A 234 -3.22 1.74 -21.92
N VAL A 235 -3.17 2.83 -22.71
CA VAL A 235 -2.46 2.90 -23.97
C VAL A 235 -1.01 2.60 -23.68
N GLU A 236 -0.49 1.54 -24.28
CA GLU A 236 0.94 1.36 -24.45
C GLU A 236 1.49 2.67 -25.03
N GLY A 237 2.28 3.38 -24.23
CA GLY A 237 3.12 4.47 -24.73
C GLY A 237 2.56 5.88 -24.64
N SER A 238 2.52 6.45 -23.46
CA SER A 238 2.61 7.90 -23.27
C SER A 238 3.21 8.22 -21.92
N LEU A 239 4.50 7.93 -21.78
CA LEU A 239 5.39 8.58 -20.83
C LEU A 239 6.59 9.05 -21.65
N VAL A 240 6.48 10.27 -22.20
CA VAL A 240 7.63 11.09 -22.62
C VAL A 240 7.73 12.25 -21.66
#